data_3cf5cf662a13dc9e3fed06e6350582ff
#
_entry.id   3cf5cf662a13dc9e3fed06e6350582ff
#
_cell.length_a   1.000
_cell.length_b   1.000
_cell.length_c   1.000
_cell.angle_alpha   90.00
_cell.angle_beta   90.00
_cell.angle_gamma   90.00
#
_symmetry.space_group_name_H-M   'P 1'
#
loop_
_entity.id
_entity.type
_entity.pdbx_description
1 polymer ?
#
loop_
_entity_poly.entity_id
_entity_poly.type
_entity_poly.pdbx_seq_one_letter_code
_entity_poly.pdbx_strand_id
1 'polypeptide(L)'
;MKKNGPYFLIMIALVALDQATKHIIARTVDLYESVTVIPGFFNITRIHNKGAIFGSFSQANNKLVFALLTAASLAALALVVYYFFKTPSADKFMKVALTLIAAGALGNQFDRLIRGHVIDFLDFYVGKAHWPFFNAADSCITVGACLMLVILFRRKPECSPSS
;
A
#
# COMPACT_ATOMS: atom_id res chain seq x y z
N MET A 1 13.78 -23.02 -1.93
CA MET A 1 13.79 -21.89 -0.97
C MET A 1 14.80 -20.79 -1.31
N LYS A 2 16.04 -21.09 -1.77
CA LYS A 2 17.06 -20.06 -2.10
C LYS A 2 16.66 -19.03 -3.18
N LYS A 3 15.75 -19.36 -4.11
CA LYS A 3 15.38 -18.47 -5.23
C LYS A 3 14.47 -17.28 -4.84
N ASN A 4 13.80 -17.31 -3.68
CA ASN A 4 12.89 -16.27 -3.24
C ASN A 4 13.52 -15.30 -2.20
N GLY A 5 14.73 -15.59 -1.71
CA GLY A 5 15.42 -14.79 -0.70
C GLY A 5 15.49 -13.28 -1.00
N PRO A 6 15.90 -12.87 -2.21
CA PRO A 6 15.96 -11.44 -2.56
C PRO A 6 14.63 -10.72 -2.45
N TYR A 7 13.51 -11.36 -2.82
CA TYR A 7 12.17 -10.77 -2.72
C TYR A 7 11.73 -10.56 -1.28
N PHE A 8 12.06 -11.49 -0.38
CA PHE A 8 11.80 -11.31 1.06
C PHE A 8 12.65 -10.19 1.66
N LEU A 9 13.91 -10.04 1.25
CA LEU A 9 14.74 -8.93 1.68
C LEU A 9 14.18 -7.58 1.23
N ILE A 10 13.75 -7.48 -0.02
CA ILE A 10 13.08 -6.29 -0.56
C ILE A 10 11.80 -5.99 0.24
N MET A 11 10.97 -6.99 0.48
CA MET A 11 9.73 -6.83 1.24
C MET A 11 10.01 -6.30 2.65
N ILE A 12 10.96 -6.90 3.36
CA ILE A 12 11.36 -6.46 4.72
C ILE A 12 11.88 -5.02 4.69
N ALA A 13 12.74 -4.68 3.73
CA ALA A 13 13.28 -3.33 3.60
C ALA A 13 12.18 -2.29 3.34
N LEU A 14 11.20 -2.61 2.47
CA LEU A 14 10.09 -1.71 2.17
C LEU A 14 9.14 -1.53 3.36
N VAL A 15 8.82 -2.61 4.09
CA VAL A 15 8.03 -2.52 5.33
C VAL A 15 8.76 -1.70 6.38
N ALA A 16 10.08 -1.92 6.54
CA ALA A 16 10.89 -1.16 7.47
C ALA A 16 10.93 0.34 7.11
N LEU A 17 11.07 0.66 5.82
CA LEU A 17 11.04 2.04 5.31
C LEU A 17 9.67 2.70 5.58
N ASP A 18 8.58 2.01 5.28
CA ASP A 18 7.22 2.50 5.55
C ASP A 18 7.04 2.79 7.05
N GLN A 19 7.38 1.84 7.91
CA GLN A 19 7.23 2.02 9.36
C GLN A 19 8.17 3.09 9.93
N ALA A 20 9.39 3.22 9.39
CA ALA A 20 10.34 4.26 9.79
C ALA A 20 9.81 5.66 9.41
N THR A 21 9.33 5.84 8.17
CA THR A 21 8.76 7.12 7.74
C THR A 21 7.54 7.49 8.57
N LYS A 22 6.60 6.57 8.79
CA LYS A 22 5.42 6.77 9.65
C LYS A 22 5.80 7.12 11.09
N HIS A 23 6.84 6.47 11.63
CA HIS A 23 7.32 6.77 12.98
C HIS A 23 7.94 8.17 13.09
N ILE A 24 8.74 8.57 12.11
CA ILE A 24 9.32 9.92 12.04
C ILE A 24 8.19 10.95 11.99
N ILE A 25 7.24 10.80 11.07
CA ILE A 25 6.10 11.71 10.93
C ILE A 25 5.29 11.79 12.23
N ALA A 26 5.04 10.64 12.87
CA ALA A 26 4.28 10.61 14.13
C ALA A 26 4.98 11.37 15.29
N ARG A 27 6.31 11.55 15.21
CA ARG A 27 7.10 12.26 16.23
C ARG A 27 7.39 13.72 15.91
N THR A 28 7.33 14.10 14.63
CA THR A 28 7.80 15.42 14.18
C THR A 28 6.68 16.32 13.67
N VAL A 29 5.51 15.76 13.37
CA VAL A 29 4.34 16.50 12.84
C VAL A 29 3.15 16.20 13.74
N ASP A 30 2.47 17.22 14.24
CA ASP A 30 1.28 17.07 15.05
C ASP A 30 0.10 16.52 14.24
N LEU A 31 -0.87 15.92 14.92
CA LEU A 31 -2.04 15.36 14.25
C LEU A 31 -2.86 16.46 13.57
N TYR A 32 -3.12 16.31 12.28
CA TYR A 32 -3.75 17.29 11.38
C TYR A 32 -2.89 18.53 11.08
N GLU A 33 -1.66 18.57 11.56
CA GLU A 33 -0.71 19.60 11.13
C GLU A 33 -0.25 19.33 9.70
N SER A 34 0.00 20.43 8.97
CA SER A 34 0.48 20.42 7.59
C SER A 34 1.76 21.24 7.46
N VAL A 35 2.84 20.60 7.06
CA VAL A 35 4.15 21.21 6.79
C VAL A 35 4.31 21.34 5.29
N THR A 36 4.39 22.56 4.77
CA THR A 36 4.58 22.81 3.34
C THR A 36 6.00 22.47 2.91
N VAL A 37 6.13 21.55 1.95
CA VAL A 37 7.40 21.16 1.33
C VAL A 37 7.59 21.87 0.00
N ILE A 38 6.56 21.85 -0.85
CA ILE A 38 6.54 22.55 -2.14
C ILE A 38 5.28 23.41 -2.18
N PRO A 39 5.39 24.77 -2.06
CA PRO A 39 4.24 25.65 -2.08
C PRO A 39 3.36 25.43 -3.32
N GLY A 40 2.06 25.30 -3.09
CA GLY A 40 1.06 25.11 -4.15
C GLY A 40 0.97 23.68 -4.71
N PHE A 41 1.77 22.71 -4.21
CA PHE A 41 1.82 21.36 -4.80
C PHE A 41 1.92 20.22 -3.78
N PHE A 42 2.77 20.32 -2.73
CA PHE A 42 3.04 19.19 -1.85
C PHE A 42 3.25 19.61 -0.40
N ASN A 43 2.51 18.98 0.49
CA ASN A 43 2.68 19.07 1.94
C ASN A 43 2.97 17.69 2.55
N ILE A 44 3.54 17.71 3.73
CA ILE A 44 3.50 16.60 4.67
C ILE A 44 2.43 16.91 5.70
N THR A 45 1.34 16.13 5.72
CA THR A 45 0.19 16.33 6.61
C THR A 45 -0.12 15.05 7.35
N ARG A 46 -0.01 15.04 8.68
CA ARG A 46 -0.26 13.82 9.47
C ARG A 46 -1.76 13.57 9.64
N ILE A 47 -2.24 12.45 9.09
CA ILE A 47 -3.63 12.00 9.19
C ILE A 47 -3.70 10.60 9.81
N HIS A 48 -4.68 10.36 10.70
CA HIS A 48 -5.03 9.03 11.19
C HIS A 48 -6.19 8.46 10.37
N ASN A 49 -5.89 7.60 9.40
CA ASN A 49 -6.89 6.97 8.55
C ASN A 49 -7.46 5.71 9.21
N LYS A 50 -8.70 5.81 9.69
CA LYS A 50 -9.48 4.69 10.23
C LYS A 50 -10.33 3.99 9.17
N GLY A 51 -10.05 4.21 7.88
CA GLY A 51 -10.85 3.68 6.77
C GLY A 51 -11.94 4.65 6.32
N ALA A 52 -11.81 5.94 6.62
CA ALA A 52 -12.68 6.98 6.08
C ALA A 52 -12.36 7.22 4.60
N ILE A 53 -13.12 6.60 3.73
CA ILE A 53 -13.24 7.05 2.35
C ILE A 53 -14.10 8.33 2.41
N PHE A 54 -13.49 9.49 2.12
CA PHE A 54 -14.16 10.79 1.97
C PHE A 54 -14.82 11.43 3.20
N GLY A 55 -14.26 11.32 4.42
CA GLY A 55 -14.65 12.24 5.53
C GLY A 55 -16.11 12.18 6.03
N SER A 56 -16.92 11.23 5.61
CA SER A 56 -18.39 11.26 5.72
C SER A 56 -19.01 10.05 6.39
N PHE A 57 -18.40 9.48 7.45
CA PHE A 57 -19.11 8.46 8.23
C PHE A 57 -19.20 8.84 9.70
N SER A 58 -20.44 8.89 10.21
CA SER A 58 -20.76 9.08 11.63
C SER A 58 -20.00 8.09 12.54
N GLN A 59 -19.63 8.53 13.73
CA GLN A 59 -18.77 7.79 14.67
C GLN A 59 -19.23 6.34 14.99
N ALA A 60 -20.51 6.03 14.85
CA ALA A 60 -21.07 4.71 15.18
C ALA A 60 -20.69 3.58 14.21
N ASN A 61 -20.44 3.91 12.94
CA ASN A 61 -20.12 2.90 11.89
C ASN A 61 -18.60 2.69 11.68
N ASN A 62 -17.76 3.47 12.35
CA ASN A 62 -16.30 3.45 12.08
C ASN A 62 -15.62 2.12 12.46
N LYS A 63 -16.08 1.43 13.52
CA LYS A 63 -15.50 0.15 13.95
C LYS A 63 -15.78 -0.98 12.96
N LEU A 64 -17.02 -1.06 12.47
CA LEU A 64 -17.40 -2.08 11.47
C LEU A 64 -16.66 -1.85 10.14
N VAL A 65 -16.65 -0.62 9.65
CA VAL A 65 -15.91 -0.25 8.43
C VAL A 65 -14.43 -0.57 8.56
N PHE A 66 -13.82 -0.21 9.69
CA PHE A 66 -12.42 -0.53 9.99
C PHE A 66 -12.17 -2.05 10.00
N ALA A 67 -13.04 -2.83 10.65
CA ALA A 67 -12.92 -4.28 10.70
C ALA A 67 -13.07 -4.92 9.30
N LEU A 68 -14.03 -4.45 8.49
CA LEU A 68 -14.24 -4.94 7.13
C LEU A 68 -13.05 -4.61 6.22
N LEU A 69 -12.51 -3.39 6.28
CA LEU A 69 -11.34 -3.00 5.51
C LEU A 69 -10.09 -3.78 5.93
N THR A 70 -9.94 -4.02 7.24
CA THR A 70 -8.85 -4.85 7.78
C THR A 70 -8.96 -6.29 7.28
N ALA A 71 -10.15 -6.88 7.35
CA ALA A 71 -10.40 -8.24 6.86
C ALA A 71 -10.21 -8.34 5.34
N ALA A 72 -10.73 -7.39 4.58
CA ALA A 72 -10.55 -7.34 3.12
C ALA A 72 -9.07 -7.22 2.72
N SER A 73 -8.30 -6.37 3.42
CA SER A 73 -6.86 -6.23 3.14
C SER A 73 -6.06 -7.47 3.55
N LEU A 74 -6.45 -8.21 4.60
CA LEU A 74 -5.86 -9.50 4.95
C LEU A 74 -6.17 -10.56 3.90
N ALA A 75 -7.40 -10.63 3.41
CA ALA A 75 -7.78 -11.56 2.35
C ALA A 75 -7.00 -11.25 1.05
N ALA A 76 -6.88 -9.98 0.67
CA ALA A 76 -6.07 -9.56 -0.46
C ALA A 76 -4.58 -9.93 -0.29
N LEU A 77 -4.02 -9.71 0.90
CA LEU A 77 -2.64 -10.11 1.21
C LEU A 77 -2.45 -11.62 1.08
N ALA A 78 -3.37 -12.42 1.62
CA ALA A 78 -3.32 -13.88 1.49
C ALA A 78 -3.33 -14.32 0.02
N LEU A 79 -4.16 -13.68 -0.82
CA LEU A 79 -4.23 -13.93 -2.24
C LEU A 79 -2.91 -13.55 -2.95
N VAL A 80 -2.33 -12.39 -2.63
CA VAL A 80 -1.03 -11.95 -3.17
C VAL A 80 0.08 -12.94 -2.81
N VAL A 81 0.13 -13.39 -1.55
CA VAL A 81 1.10 -14.40 -1.09
C VAL A 81 0.90 -15.74 -1.82
N TYR A 82 -0.35 -16.18 -1.99
CA TYR A 82 -0.66 -17.37 -2.76
C TYR A 82 -0.12 -17.27 -4.20
N TYR A 83 -0.42 -16.17 -4.91
CA TYR A 83 0.07 -15.98 -6.27
C TYR A 83 1.58 -15.80 -6.34
N PHE A 84 2.22 -15.19 -5.33
CA PHE A 84 3.68 -15.10 -5.27
C PHE A 84 4.34 -16.48 -5.30
N PHE A 85 3.82 -17.46 -4.55
CA PHE A 85 4.36 -18.81 -4.56
C PHE A 85 3.99 -19.62 -5.82
N LYS A 86 2.84 -19.33 -6.43
CA LYS A 86 2.42 -19.95 -7.70
C LYS A 86 3.18 -19.40 -8.91
N THR A 87 3.67 -18.17 -8.84
CA THR A 87 4.40 -17.52 -9.93
C THR A 87 5.75 -18.22 -10.17
N PRO A 88 6.05 -18.64 -11.40
CA PRO A 88 7.33 -19.27 -11.74
C PRO A 88 8.51 -18.35 -11.38
N SER A 89 9.64 -18.98 -10.97
CA SER A 89 10.85 -18.20 -10.62
C SER A 89 11.46 -17.45 -11.81
N ALA A 90 11.14 -17.84 -13.04
CA ALA A 90 11.55 -17.15 -14.25
C ALA A 90 10.82 -15.80 -14.45
N ASP A 91 9.61 -15.68 -13.90
CA ASP A 91 8.80 -14.45 -14.01
C ASP A 91 9.17 -13.43 -12.92
N LYS A 92 10.35 -12.87 -13.06
CA LYS A 92 10.93 -11.95 -12.07
C LYS A 92 10.09 -10.68 -11.90
N PHE A 93 9.55 -10.12 -12.99
CA PHE A 93 8.76 -8.90 -12.93
C PHE A 93 7.45 -9.10 -12.17
N MET A 94 6.74 -10.20 -12.42
CA MET A 94 5.54 -10.53 -11.66
C MET A 94 5.86 -10.75 -10.19
N LYS A 95 6.97 -11.42 -9.86
CA LYS A 95 7.40 -11.57 -8.46
C LYS A 95 7.72 -10.24 -7.80
N VAL A 96 8.36 -9.30 -8.50
CA VAL A 96 8.59 -7.94 -7.99
C VAL A 96 7.27 -7.22 -7.73
N ALA A 97 6.33 -7.26 -8.69
CA ALA A 97 5.01 -6.64 -8.54
C ALA A 97 4.27 -7.17 -7.30
N LEU A 98 4.21 -8.51 -7.14
CA LEU A 98 3.58 -9.14 -5.98
C LEU A 98 4.30 -8.83 -4.66
N THR A 99 5.64 -8.70 -4.69
CA THR A 99 6.44 -8.31 -3.52
C THR A 99 6.13 -6.88 -3.08
N LEU A 100 6.00 -5.94 -4.03
CA LEU A 100 5.62 -4.55 -3.74
C LEU A 100 4.23 -4.47 -3.11
N ILE A 101 3.24 -5.16 -3.70
CA ILE A 101 1.87 -5.21 -3.17
C ILE A 101 1.87 -5.82 -1.77
N ALA A 102 2.57 -6.94 -1.57
CA ALA A 102 2.65 -7.59 -0.27
C ALA A 102 3.31 -6.71 0.79
N ALA A 103 4.41 -6.02 0.44
CA ALA A 103 5.11 -5.12 1.35
C ALA A 103 4.21 -3.96 1.81
N GLY A 104 3.53 -3.29 0.88
CA GLY A 104 2.61 -2.21 1.22
C GLY A 104 1.39 -2.70 2.02
N ALA A 105 0.80 -3.84 1.64
CA ALA A 105 -0.29 -4.43 2.41
C ALA A 105 0.13 -4.78 3.84
N LEU A 106 1.32 -5.35 4.04
CA LEU A 106 1.89 -5.63 5.37
C LEU A 106 2.13 -4.36 6.18
N GLY A 107 2.70 -3.31 5.58
CA GLY A 107 2.93 -2.02 6.26
C GLY A 107 1.64 -1.41 6.79
N ASN A 108 0.60 -1.32 5.97
CA ASN A 108 -0.70 -0.81 6.37
C ASN A 108 -1.44 -1.75 7.34
N GLN A 109 -1.25 -3.06 7.22
CA GLN A 109 -1.84 -4.01 8.15
C GLN A 109 -1.20 -3.94 9.53
N PHE A 110 0.13 -3.74 9.60
CA PHE A 110 0.84 -3.51 10.84
C PHE A 110 0.27 -2.29 11.60
N ASP A 111 0.04 -1.19 10.88
CA ASP A 111 -0.58 0.01 11.48
C ASP A 111 -1.97 -0.28 12.05
N ARG A 112 -2.83 -0.98 11.29
CA ARG A 112 -4.18 -1.33 11.75
C ARG A 112 -4.18 -2.18 13.01
N LEU A 113 -3.30 -3.17 13.07
CA LEU A 113 -3.23 -4.10 14.21
C LEU A 113 -2.61 -3.48 15.46
N ILE A 114 -1.60 -2.62 15.30
CA ILE A 114 -0.85 -2.07 16.45
C ILE A 114 -1.40 -0.71 16.88
N ARG A 115 -1.76 0.16 15.93
CA ARG A 115 -2.18 1.55 16.20
C ARG A 115 -3.70 1.75 16.14
N GLY A 116 -4.45 0.81 15.55
CA GLY A 116 -5.87 0.96 15.28
C GLY A 116 -6.22 1.98 14.18
N HIS A 117 -5.23 2.45 13.44
CA HIS A 117 -5.38 3.36 12.30
C HIS A 117 -4.13 3.30 11.43
N VAL A 118 -4.24 3.71 10.17
CA VAL A 118 -3.10 3.90 9.27
C VAL A 118 -2.64 5.35 9.38
N ILE A 119 -1.31 5.59 9.38
CA ILE A 119 -0.75 6.94 9.32
C ILE A 119 -0.52 7.29 7.84
N ASP A 120 -1.28 8.27 7.34
CA ASP A 120 -1.09 8.86 6.02
C ASP A 120 -0.45 10.24 6.17
N PHE A 121 0.46 10.60 5.23
CA PHE A 121 1.21 11.83 5.38
C PHE A 121 1.59 12.52 4.08
N LEU A 122 1.40 11.91 2.92
CA LEU A 122 1.67 12.51 1.62
C LEU A 122 0.41 13.22 1.14
N ASP A 123 0.49 14.56 1.02
CA ASP A 123 -0.60 15.43 0.61
C ASP A 123 -0.19 16.20 -0.66
N PHE A 124 -0.63 15.71 -1.82
CA PHE A 124 -0.47 16.40 -3.10
C PHE A 124 -1.72 17.20 -3.43
N TYR A 125 -1.55 18.44 -3.85
CA TYR A 125 -2.67 19.34 -4.14
C TYR A 125 -2.37 20.34 -5.26
N VAL A 126 -3.44 20.81 -5.90
CA VAL A 126 -3.39 21.91 -6.86
C VAL A 126 -4.57 22.85 -6.56
N GLY A 127 -4.27 24.07 -6.16
CA GLY A 127 -5.26 25.04 -5.69
C GLY A 127 -5.99 24.52 -4.44
N LYS A 128 -7.30 24.24 -4.55
CA LYS A 128 -8.12 23.67 -3.46
C LYS A 128 -8.37 22.17 -3.61
N ALA A 129 -7.91 21.56 -4.69
CA ALA A 129 -8.08 20.13 -4.95
C ALA A 129 -6.91 19.35 -4.38
N HIS A 130 -7.18 18.48 -3.41
CA HIS A 130 -6.22 17.55 -2.81
C HIS A 130 -6.41 16.16 -3.35
N TRP A 131 -5.30 15.49 -3.65
CA TRP A 131 -5.30 14.04 -3.82
C TRP A 131 -5.58 13.39 -2.45
N PRO A 132 -6.28 12.25 -2.39
CA PRO A 132 -6.43 11.53 -1.13
C PRO A 132 -5.07 11.29 -0.46
N PHE A 133 -4.99 11.56 0.85
CA PHE A 133 -3.75 11.34 1.61
C PHE A 133 -3.34 9.87 1.53
N PHE A 134 -2.04 9.62 1.43
CA PHE A 134 -1.47 8.29 1.33
C PHE A 134 -0.09 8.22 1.99
N ASN A 135 0.56 7.06 1.95
CA ASN A 135 1.84 6.80 2.58
C ASN A 135 2.76 5.96 1.67
N ALA A 136 3.94 5.56 2.18
CA ALA A 136 4.90 4.76 1.43
C ALA A 136 4.35 3.36 1.09
N ALA A 137 3.57 2.75 1.98
CA ALA A 137 2.93 1.45 1.74
C ALA A 137 1.92 1.52 0.59
N ASP A 138 1.09 2.57 0.51
CA ASP A 138 0.13 2.78 -0.58
C ASP A 138 0.84 2.99 -1.91
N SER A 139 1.98 3.71 -1.89
CA SER A 139 2.85 3.87 -3.06
C SER A 139 3.36 2.51 -3.57
N CYS A 140 3.80 1.63 -2.66
CA CYS A 140 4.23 0.28 -3.01
C CYS A 140 3.09 -0.54 -3.63
N ILE A 141 1.87 -0.50 -3.05
CA ILE A 141 0.70 -1.18 -3.59
C ILE A 141 0.38 -0.68 -5.00
N THR A 142 0.35 0.64 -5.17
CA THR A 142 0.00 1.28 -6.45
C THR A 142 1.01 0.92 -7.54
N VAL A 143 2.31 1.08 -7.27
CA VAL A 143 3.38 0.74 -8.23
C VAL A 143 3.36 -0.75 -8.56
N GLY A 144 3.19 -1.61 -7.55
CA GLY A 144 3.08 -3.06 -7.75
C GLY A 144 1.87 -3.45 -8.59
N ALA A 145 0.71 -2.86 -8.33
CA ALA A 145 -0.51 -3.10 -9.10
C ALA A 145 -0.37 -2.62 -10.55
N CYS A 146 0.17 -1.42 -10.77
CA CYS A 146 0.43 -0.91 -12.12
C CYS A 146 1.40 -1.82 -12.89
N LEU A 147 2.49 -2.26 -12.25
CA LEU A 147 3.44 -3.18 -12.84
C LEU A 147 2.77 -4.51 -13.22
N MET A 148 1.97 -5.07 -12.31
CA MET A 148 1.22 -6.30 -12.56
C MET A 148 0.26 -6.15 -13.75
N LEU A 149 -0.49 -5.07 -13.83
CA LEU A 149 -1.39 -4.77 -14.94
C LEU A 149 -0.63 -4.69 -16.26
N VAL A 150 0.48 -3.94 -16.33
CA VAL A 150 1.32 -3.84 -17.54
C VAL A 150 1.80 -5.23 -17.99
N ILE A 151 2.23 -6.08 -17.06
CA ILE A 151 2.68 -7.44 -17.38
C ILE A 151 1.52 -8.27 -17.95
N LEU A 152 0.34 -8.22 -17.33
CA LEU A 152 -0.83 -8.97 -17.77
C LEU A 152 -1.29 -8.55 -19.15
N PHE A 153 -1.34 -7.25 -19.45
CA PHE A 153 -1.73 -6.74 -20.77
C PHE A 153 -0.71 -7.05 -21.86
N ARG A 154 0.59 -7.22 -21.51
CA ARG A 154 1.64 -7.59 -22.47
C ARG A 154 1.69 -9.09 -22.75
N ARG A 155 1.09 -9.93 -21.92
CA ARG A 155 0.97 -11.37 -22.18
C ARG A 155 -0.03 -11.58 -23.31
N LYS A 156 0.45 -11.96 -24.50
CA LYS A 156 -0.42 -12.45 -25.56
C LYS A 156 -1.18 -13.69 -25.07
N PRO A 157 -2.48 -13.85 -25.37
CA PRO A 157 -3.15 -15.11 -25.13
C PRO A 157 -2.39 -16.20 -25.90
N GLU A 158 -1.97 -17.25 -25.21
CA GLU A 158 -1.48 -18.46 -25.87
C GLU A 158 -2.65 -19.00 -26.68
N CYS A 159 -2.54 -18.95 -28.04
CA CYS A 159 -3.47 -19.68 -28.91
C CYS A 159 -3.34 -21.16 -28.52
N SER A 160 -4.38 -21.71 -27.94
CA SER A 160 -4.52 -23.15 -27.76
C SER A 160 -4.35 -23.81 -29.12
N PRO A 161 -3.42 -24.79 -29.32
CA PRO A 161 -3.37 -25.51 -30.57
C PRO A 161 -4.70 -26.26 -30.70
N SER A 162 -5.43 -25.95 -31.77
CA SER A 162 -6.62 -26.72 -32.17
C SER A 162 -6.21 -28.15 -32.40
N SER A 163 -6.68 -29.02 -31.54
CA SER A 163 -6.66 -30.48 -31.70
C SER A 163 -7.47 -30.92 -32.90
#